data_5ae2f42277efef8b7ad752cc4694d13a
#
_entry.id   5ae2f42277efef8b7ad752cc4694d13a
#
_cell.length_a   1.000
_cell.length_b   1.000
_cell.length_c   1.000
_cell.angle_alpha   90.00
_cell.angle_beta   90.00
_cell.angle_gamma   90.00
#
_symmetry.space_group_name_H-M   'P 1'
#
loop_
_entity.id
_entity.type
_entity.pdbx_description
1 polymer ?
#
loop_
_entity_poly.entity_id
_entity_poly.type
_entity_poly.pdbx_seq_one_letter_code
_entity_poly.pdbx_strand_id
1 'polypeptide(L)'
;MKLAILYAAFLPFLWPEACGKSPAPSTSTTPPRELEALRASLAPYSSFALAKKANYSTAITDCMSNGDEGAMGIHFAKTDLLDAHVDATQPEALIYEPGTNGEMSLVGVEFIVPFTAVSKQSPAPMLFGQKFSPNDVFGVWGLHVWTHRSNPRGLFASWNPRVHC
;
A
#
# COMPACT_ATOMS: atom_id res chain seq x y z
N MET A 1 -3.69 -44.24 -77.40
CA MET A 1 -3.14 -43.17 -76.53
C MET A 1 -3.58 -43.48 -75.09
N LYS A 2 -2.69 -43.95 -74.26
CA LYS A 2 -2.95 -44.27 -72.83
C LYS A 2 -2.36 -43.16 -71.99
N LEU A 3 -3.22 -42.43 -71.27
CA LEU A 3 -2.85 -41.34 -70.39
C LEU A 3 -2.48 -41.94 -69.04
N ALA A 4 -1.23 -41.79 -68.60
CA ALA A 4 -0.77 -42.25 -67.33
C ALA A 4 -0.99 -41.10 -66.31
N ILE A 5 -1.80 -41.37 -65.24
CA ILE A 5 -2.03 -40.47 -64.13
C ILE A 5 -1.00 -40.78 -63.08
N LEU A 6 -0.11 -39.81 -62.80
CA LEU A 6 0.85 -39.84 -61.68
C LEU A 6 0.14 -39.41 -60.41
N TYR A 7 0.00 -40.33 -59.43
CA TYR A 7 -0.38 -40.00 -58.04
C TYR A 7 0.83 -39.52 -57.29
N ALA A 8 0.82 -38.25 -56.87
CA ALA A 8 1.79 -37.70 -55.93
C ALA A 8 1.30 -38.04 -54.50
N ALA A 9 2.07 -38.85 -53.79
CA ALA A 9 1.81 -39.16 -52.39
C ALA A 9 2.26 -37.99 -51.51
N PHE A 10 1.27 -37.34 -50.89
CA PHE A 10 1.52 -36.36 -49.83
C PHE A 10 1.79 -37.10 -48.51
N LEU A 11 3.01 -37.03 -48.00
CA LEU A 11 3.35 -37.47 -46.65
C LEU A 11 3.00 -36.33 -45.65
N PRO A 12 2.25 -36.57 -44.58
CA PRO A 12 2.02 -35.56 -43.57
C PRO A 12 3.29 -35.38 -42.73
N PHE A 13 3.80 -34.14 -42.73
CA PHE A 13 4.91 -33.73 -41.91
C PHE A 13 4.39 -33.56 -40.47
N LEU A 14 4.68 -34.52 -39.58
CA LEU A 14 4.40 -34.42 -38.14
C LEU A 14 5.39 -33.47 -37.51
N TRP A 15 4.95 -32.23 -37.20
CA TRP A 15 5.68 -31.34 -36.36
C TRP A 15 5.53 -31.77 -34.89
N PRO A 16 6.62 -31.96 -34.12
CA PRO A 16 6.46 -32.16 -32.68
C PRO A 16 6.02 -30.83 -32.05
N GLU A 17 4.82 -30.79 -31.51
CA GLU A 17 4.39 -29.71 -30.60
C GLU A 17 5.29 -29.75 -29.37
N ALA A 18 6.29 -28.87 -29.32
CA ALA A 18 7.04 -28.57 -28.12
C ALA A 18 6.09 -27.84 -27.15
N CYS A 19 5.53 -28.58 -26.20
CA CYS A 19 4.79 -28.04 -25.07
C CYS A 19 5.75 -27.19 -24.20
N GLY A 20 6.00 -25.95 -24.61
CA GLY A 20 6.74 -24.96 -23.86
C GLY A 20 5.88 -24.55 -22.66
N LYS A 21 6.18 -25.09 -21.48
CA LYS A 21 5.67 -24.51 -20.22
C LYS A 21 6.15 -23.07 -20.17
N SER A 22 5.24 -22.11 -20.36
CA SER A 22 5.48 -20.72 -20.03
C SER A 22 5.93 -20.66 -18.55
N PRO A 23 7.06 -20.01 -18.25
CA PRO A 23 7.43 -19.81 -16.85
C PRO A 23 6.31 -19.02 -16.18
N ALA A 24 5.81 -19.53 -15.05
CA ALA A 24 4.88 -18.79 -14.22
C ALA A 24 5.49 -17.43 -13.89
N PRO A 25 4.69 -16.33 -13.85
CA PRO A 25 5.20 -15.04 -13.46
C PRO A 25 5.80 -15.19 -12.06
N SER A 26 7.11 -14.97 -11.96
CA SER A 26 7.80 -14.92 -10.68
C SER A 26 7.24 -13.69 -9.93
N THR A 27 6.36 -13.91 -8.96
CA THR A 27 5.99 -12.90 -7.98
C THR A 27 7.25 -12.61 -7.18
N SER A 28 7.98 -11.58 -7.60
CA SER A 28 9.09 -11.04 -6.81
C SER A 28 8.51 -10.60 -5.46
N THR A 29 8.90 -11.29 -4.39
CA THR A 29 8.54 -10.96 -3.02
C THR A 29 9.33 -9.77 -2.47
N THR A 30 10.16 -9.15 -3.31
CA THR A 30 10.90 -7.94 -2.95
C THR A 30 9.94 -6.77 -2.89
N PRO A 31 9.84 -6.07 -1.74
CA PRO A 31 9.02 -4.87 -1.65
C PRO A 31 9.39 -3.89 -2.75
N PRO A 32 8.45 -3.15 -3.34
CA PRO A 32 8.77 -2.10 -4.27
C PRO A 32 9.81 -1.15 -3.66
N ARG A 33 10.78 -0.70 -4.47
CA ARG A 33 11.88 0.19 -4.03
C ARG A 33 11.38 1.41 -3.26
N GLU A 34 10.21 1.91 -3.61
CA GLU A 34 9.55 3.03 -2.93
C GLU A 34 9.15 2.70 -1.49
N LEU A 35 8.68 1.47 -1.22
CA LEU A 35 8.35 1.02 0.14
C LEU A 35 9.60 0.85 1.01
N GLU A 36 10.72 0.46 0.42
CA GLU A 36 12.01 0.42 1.13
C GLU A 36 12.48 1.83 1.48
N ALA A 37 12.37 2.77 0.54
CA ALA A 37 12.70 4.18 0.77
C ALA A 37 11.81 4.79 1.86
N LEU A 38 10.49 4.51 1.85
CA LEU A 38 9.58 4.91 2.92
C LEU A 38 10.04 4.37 4.27
N ARG A 39 10.30 3.06 4.39
CA ARG A 39 10.75 2.48 5.67
C ARG A 39 12.04 3.11 6.17
N ALA A 40 12.98 3.39 5.28
CA ALA A 40 14.23 4.06 5.63
C ALA A 40 14.01 5.48 6.16
N SER A 41 13.09 6.25 5.55
CA SER A 41 12.76 7.62 5.99
C SER A 41 12.08 7.65 7.36
N LEU A 42 11.40 6.56 7.74
CA LEU A 42 10.68 6.43 9.01
C LEU A 42 11.56 5.99 10.19
N ALA A 43 12.81 5.58 9.96
CA ALA A 43 13.68 5.04 11.00
C ALA A 43 13.81 5.93 12.27
N PRO A 44 13.92 7.28 12.16
CA PRO A 44 13.97 8.15 13.34
C PRO A 44 12.67 8.16 14.15
N TYR A 45 11.55 7.89 13.52
CA TYR A 45 10.21 8.04 14.09
C TYR A 45 9.75 6.81 14.91
N SER A 46 10.58 5.77 15.01
CA SER A 46 10.44 4.77 16.08
C SER A 46 10.48 5.43 17.47
N SER A 47 11.14 6.58 17.59
CA SER A 47 11.04 7.48 18.74
C SER A 47 9.90 8.49 18.55
N PHE A 48 8.81 8.35 19.29
CA PHE A 48 7.70 9.31 19.26
C PHE A 48 8.14 10.74 19.61
N ALA A 49 9.14 10.91 20.47
CA ALA A 49 9.70 12.22 20.77
C ALA A 49 10.37 12.88 19.55
N LEU A 50 11.04 12.10 18.71
CA LEU A 50 11.62 12.61 17.45
C LEU A 50 10.54 12.91 16.41
N ALA A 51 9.48 12.09 16.33
CA ALA A 51 8.34 12.38 15.47
C ALA A 51 7.69 13.73 15.81
N LYS A 52 7.46 14.00 17.12
CA LYS A 52 6.93 15.31 17.57
C LYS A 52 7.86 16.48 17.22
N LYS A 53 9.18 16.30 17.34
CA LYS A 53 10.16 17.33 16.93
C LYS A 53 10.15 17.58 15.43
N ALA A 54 9.76 16.60 14.63
CA ALA A 54 9.60 16.70 13.17
C ALA A 54 8.19 17.19 12.76
N ASN A 55 7.41 17.74 13.71
CA ASN A 55 6.05 18.28 13.56
C ASN A 55 4.94 17.23 13.33
N TYR A 56 5.20 15.93 13.53
CA TYR A 56 4.14 14.93 13.65
C TYR A 56 3.57 14.97 15.07
N SER A 57 2.84 16.03 15.40
CA SER A 57 2.43 16.33 16.77
C SER A 57 0.93 16.50 16.96
N THR A 58 0.17 16.66 15.87
CA THR A 58 -1.28 16.85 15.91
C THR A 58 -1.98 15.51 15.84
N ALA A 59 -2.56 15.04 16.95
CA ALA A 59 -3.44 13.87 16.93
C ALA A 59 -4.73 14.25 16.18
N ILE A 60 -4.95 13.63 15.02
CA ILE A 60 -6.14 13.85 14.19
C ILE A 60 -7.20 12.76 14.39
N THR A 61 -6.86 11.68 15.10
CA THR A 61 -7.79 10.65 15.56
C THR A 61 -7.46 10.25 16.98
N ASP A 62 -8.46 9.75 17.72
CA ASP A 62 -8.24 8.88 18.85
C ASP A 62 -7.76 7.50 18.39
N CYS A 63 -7.39 6.62 19.33
CA CYS A 63 -7.13 5.22 18.98
C CYS A 63 -8.46 4.56 18.59
N MET A 64 -8.59 4.17 17.31
CA MET A 64 -9.83 3.61 16.77
C MET A 64 -9.71 2.10 16.61
N SER A 65 -10.76 1.38 17.01
CA SER A 65 -10.87 -0.06 16.83
C SER A 65 -12.19 -0.43 16.12
N ASN A 66 -12.19 -1.56 15.43
CA ASN A 66 -13.34 -2.09 14.69
C ASN A 66 -13.50 -3.60 14.93
N GLY A 67 -13.77 -3.96 16.17
CA GLY A 67 -14.01 -5.35 16.57
C GLY A 67 -12.93 -6.30 16.07
N ASP A 68 -13.34 -7.37 15.40
CA ASP A 68 -12.45 -8.44 14.88
C ASP A 68 -11.54 -7.96 13.73
N GLU A 69 -11.76 -6.78 13.18
CA GLU A 69 -10.86 -6.22 12.19
C GLU A 69 -9.56 -5.67 12.80
N GLY A 70 -9.56 -5.45 14.13
CA GLY A 70 -8.45 -4.88 14.88
C GLY A 70 -8.54 -3.37 15.03
N ALA A 71 -7.39 -2.70 15.08
CA ALA A 71 -7.33 -1.25 15.29
C ALA A 71 -6.50 -0.55 14.20
N MET A 72 -6.60 0.78 14.18
CA MET A 72 -5.75 1.65 13.38
C MET A 72 -4.60 2.22 14.20
N GLY A 73 -4.80 2.44 15.51
CA GLY A 73 -3.91 3.24 16.34
C GLY A 73 -4.31 4.73 16.31
N ILE A 74 -3.40 5.58 16.77
CA ILE A 74 -3.55 7.04 16.80
C ILE A 74 -2.77 7.65 15.65
N HIS A 75 -3.41 8.52 14.86
CA HIS A 75 -2.77 9.23 13.75
C HIS A 75 -2.23 10.58 14.22
N PHE A 76 -0.92 10.77 14.11
CA PHE A 76 -0.26 12.05 14.39
C PHE A 76 0.15 12.69 13.07
N ALA A 77 -0.57 13.74 12.69
CA ALA A 77 -0.36 14.44 11.43
C ALA A 77 0.73 15.53 11.54
N LYS A 78 1.42 15.71 10.43
CA LYS A 78 2.21 16.87 10.11
C LYS A 78 1.35 17.74 9.18
N THR A 79 0.65 18.69 9.75
CA THR A 79 -0.42 19.44 9.08
C THR A 79 0.03 20.26 7.86
N ASP A 80 1.32 20.63 7.82
CA ASP A 80 1.93 21.36 6.70
C ASP A 80 1.99 20.53 5.40
N LEU A 81 1.82 19.20 5.50
CA LEU A 81 1.79 18.28 4.35
C LEU A 81 0.38 18.01 3.83
N LEU A 82 -0.67 18.51 4.49
CA LEU A 82 -2.06 18.26 4.09
C LEU A 82 -2.44 19.12 2.87
N ASP A 83 -1.97 18.71 1.71
CA ASP A 83 -2.23 19.37 0.42
C ASP A 83 -2.52 18.37 -0.70
N ALA A 84 -2.35 18.74 -1.98
CA ALA A 84 -2.56 17.85 -3.12
C ALA A 84 -1.31 17.04 -3.52
N HIS A 85 -0.15 17.35 -2.91
CA HIS A 85 1.11 16.70 -3.22
C HIS A 85 1.30 15.46 -2.33
N VAL A 86 1.74 14.35 -2.93
CA VAL A 86 2.04 13.11 -2.20
C VAL A 86 3.49 12.73 -2.45
N ASP A 87 4.30 12.66 -1.39
CA ASP A 87 5.68 12.18 -1.42
C ASP A 87 5.78 10.80 -0.75
N ALA A 88 6.21 9.80 -1.50
CA ALA A 88 6.33 8.41 -1.03
C ALA A 88 7.19 8.25 0.25
N THR A 89 8.02 9.22 0.59
CA THR A 89 8.93 9.20 1.75
C THR A 89 8.53 10.16 2.87
N GLN A 90 7.47 10.96 2.67
CA GLN A 90 6.98 11.96 3.62
C GLN A 90 5.47 11.83 3.83
N PRO A 91 5.01 10.79 4.57
CA PRO A 91 3.57 10.61 4.82
C PRO A 91 3.01 11.77 5.64
N GLU A 92 1.75 12.11 5.40
CA GLU A 92 1.05 13.18 6.12
C GLU A 92 0.77 12.81 7.58
N ALA A 93 0.64 11.52 7.91
CA ALA A 93 0.46 11.06 9.28
C ALA A 93 1.30 9.81 9.61
N LEU A 94 1.81 9.77 10.84
CA LEU A 94 2.40 8.58 11.46
C LEU A 94 1.36 7.93 12.37
N ILE A 95 1.30 6.60 12.34
CA ILE A 95 0.33 5.82 13.12
C ILE A 95 1.04 5.13 14.27
N TYR A 96 0.59 5.40 15.49
CA TYR A 96 1.15 4.82 16.70
C TYR A 96 0.12 3.99 17.46
N GLU A 97 0.56 2.83 17.93
CA GLU A 97 -0.16 2.00 18.89
C GLU A 97 0.21 2.48 20.31
N PRO A 98 -0.77 2.86 21.17
CA PRO A 98 -0.50 3.23 22.54
C PRO A 98 -0.23 1.98 23.39
N GLY A 99 0.85 1.97 24.15
CA GLY A 99 1.14 0.95 25.15
C GLY A 99 0.48 1.27 26.50
N THR A 100 0.34 0.24 27.35
CA THR A 100 -0.27 0.37 28.69
C THR A 100 0.50 1.29 29.65
N ASN A 101 1.78 1.53 29.38
CA ASN A 101 2.67 2.41 30.14
C ASN A 101 2.79 3.82 29.54
N GLY A 102 1.98 4.15 28.53
CA GLY A 102 2.03 5.43 27.81
C GLY A 102 3.11 5.51 26.73
N GLU A 103 3.84 4.42 26.46
CA GLU A 103 4.73 4.34 25.30
C GLU A 103 3.94 4.32 24.00
N MET A 104 4.55 4.86 22.95
CA MET A 104 3.98 4.91 21.60
C MET A 104 4.86 4.09 20.67
N SER A 105 4.29 3.04 20.07
CA SER A 105 4.96 2.19 19.09
C SER A 105 4.53 2.55 17.67
N LEU A 106 5.46 2.97 16.82
CA LEU A 106 5.17 3.21 15.41
C LEU A 106 4.72 1.90 14.75
N VAL A 107 3.54 1.88 14.16
CA VAL A 107 2.97 0.68 13.51
C VAL A 107 2.81 0.84 12.01
N GLY A 108 2.57 2.06 11.54
CA GLY A 108 2.36 2.38 10.14
C GLY A 108 2.32 3.86 9.87
N VAL A 109 1.87 4.20 8.68
CA VAL A 109 1.66 5.59 8.24
C VAL A 109 0.35 5.68 7.47
N GLU A 110 -0.17 6.91 7.34
CA GLU A 110 -1.24 7.22 6.41
C GLU A 110 -0.83 8.37 5.51
N PHE A 111 -1.05 8.18 4.20
CA PHE A 111 -1.00 9.26 3.21
C PHE A 111 -2.39 9.85 3.11
N ILE A 112 -2.48 11.19 3.19
CA ILE A 112 -3.76 11.91 3.34
C ILE A 112 -3.80 13.07 2.35
N VAL A 113 -4.84 13.11 1.50
CA VAL A 113 -5.11 14.25 0.62
C VAL A 113 -6.51 14.80 0.92
N PRO A 114 -6.65 16.03 1.42
CA PRO A 114 -7.95 16.62 1.72
C PRO A 114 -8.82 16.78 0.46
N PHE A 115 -10.14 16.60 0.58
CA PHE A 115 -11.08 16.85 -0.53
C PHE A 115 -11.11 18.33 -0.97
N THR A 116 -10.62 19.23 -0.13
CA THR A 116 -10.43 20.64 -0.48
C THR A 116 -9.25 20.85 -1.43
N ALA A 117 -8.27 19.94 -1.41
CA ALA A 117 -7.11 19.98 -2.30
C ALA A 117 -7.34 19.16 -3.58
N VAL A 118 -7.91 17.94 -3.45
CA VAL A 118 -8.33 17.08 -4.57
C VAL A 118 -9.76 16.64 -4.35
N SER A 119 -10.68 17.21 -5.14
CA SER A 119 -12.13 16.94 -5.03
C SER A 119 -12.44 15.44 -5.08
N LYS A 120 -13.42 15.01 -4.29
CA LYS A 120 -13.93 13.61 -4.31
C LYS A 120 -14.46 13.19 -5.68
N GLN A 121 -14.89 14.12 -6.53
CA GLN A 121 -15.34 13.87 -7.89
C GLN A 121 -14.17 13.70 -8.89
N SER A 122 -12.95 14.03 -8.48
CA SER A 122 -11.73 13.79 -9.27
C SER A 122 -11.30 12.33 -9.21
N PRO A 123 -10.45 11.86 -10.15
CA PRO A 123 -9.79 10.57 -9.99
C PRO A 123 -9.03 10.50 -8.67
N ALA A 124 -9.17 9.38 -7.95
CA ALA A 124 -8.47 9.15 -6.69
C ALA A 124 -6.95 9.26 -6.87
N PRO A 125 -6.22 9.90 -5.94
CA PRO A 125 -4.76 9.84 -5.90
C PRO A 125 -4.26 8.39 -5.89
N MET A 126 -3.03 8.19 -6.34
CA MET A 126 -2.39 6.86 -6.35
C MET A 126 -0.98 6.92 -5.79
N LEU A 127 -0.59 5.92 -5.01
CA LEU A 127 0.76 5.72 -4.52
C LEU A 127 1.04 4.22 -4.37
N PHE A 128 2.27 3.75 -4.59
CA PHE A 128 2.66 2.33 -4.53
C PHE A 128 1.78 1.41 -5.38
N GLY A 129 1.21 1.92 -6.48
CA GLY A 129 0.26 1.19 -7.32
C GLY A 129 -1.14 1.03 -6.70
N GLN A 130 -1.42 1.68 -5.56
CA GLN A 130 -2.70 1.65 -4.87
C GLN A 130 -3.46 2.96 -5.07
N LYS A 131 -4.77 2.86 -5.22
CA LYS A 131 -5.67 4.01 -5.17
C LYS A 131 -5.96 4.37 -3.71
N PHE A 132 -5.99 5.67 -3.41
CA PHE A 132 -6.48 6.14 -2.12
C PHE A 132 -7.98 5.87 -2.00
N SER A 133 -8.42 5.57 -0.79
CA SER A 133 -9.83 5.39 -0.46
C SER A 133 -10.44 6.69 0.04
N PRO A 134 -11.67 7.04 -0.38
CA PRO A 134 -12.33 8.23 0.15
C PRO A 134 -12.82 7.95 1.58
N ASN A 135 -12.60 8.91 2.48
CA ASN A 135 -13.15 8.92 3.83
C ASN A 135 -14.02 10.16 4.01
N ASP A 136 -15.35 9.97 3.94
CA ASP A 136 -16.32 11.06 4.02
C ASP A 136 -16.43 11.68 5.41
N VAL A 137 -16.12 10.92 6.45
CA VAL A 137 -16.18 11.40 7.84
C VAL A 137 -15.12 12.48 8.07
N PHE A 138 -13.92 12.28 7.52
CA PHE A 138 -12.81 13.22 7.66
C PHE A 138 -12.65 14.15 6.45
N GLY A 139 -13.39 13.93 5.36
CA GLY A 139 -13.29 14.73 4.15
C GLY A 139 -11.96 14.60 3.42
N VAL A 140 -11.40 13.38 3.37
CA VAL A 140 -10.08 13.11 2.82
C VAL A 140 -10.05 11.86 1.94
N TRP A 141 -9.04 11.79 1.09
CA TRP A 141 -8.50 10.58 0.51
C TRP A 141 -7.44 10.01 1.46
N GLY A 142 -7.47 8.73 1.78
CA GLY A 142 -6.52 8.08 2.67
C GLY A 142 -5.92 6.81 2.08
N LEU A 143 -4.65 6.54 2.40
CA LEU A 143 -3.96 5.29 2.10
C LEU A 143 -3.11 4.87 3.29
N HIS A 144 -3.55 3.85 4.05
CA HIS A 144 -2.75 3.23 5.10
C HIS A 144 -1.60 2.39 4.52
N VAL A 145 -0.44 2.44 5.18
CA VAL A 145 0.71 1.57 4.89
C VAL A 145 1.28 1.03 6.19
N TRP A 146 1.13 -0.27 6.44
CA TRP A 146 1.62 -0.96 7.65
C TRP A 146 3.13 -1.25 7.54
N THR A 147 3.95 -0.26 7.86
CA THR A 147 5.41 -0.31 7.67
C THR A 147 6.15 -1.05 8.77
N HIS A 148 5.67 -1.00 10.03
CA HIS A 148 6.34 -1.51 11.23
C HIS A 148 5.57 -2.65 11.93
N ARG A 149 4.26 -2.76 11.72
CA ARG A 149 3.43 -3.86 12.23
C ARG A 149 2.88 -4.65 11.05
N SER A 150 3.29 -5.91 10.89
CA SER A 150 2.75 -6.74 9.81
C SER A 150 1.22 -6.92 9.95
N ASN A 151 0.52 -6.79 8.82
CA ASN A 151 -0.93 -6.91 8.78
C ASN A 151 -1.32 -8.17 7.99
N PRO A 152 -1.98 -9.17 8.60
CA PRO A 152 -2.42 -10.38 7.90
C PRO A 152 -3.51 -10.10 6.85
N ARG A 153 -4.19 -8.94 6.94
CA ARG A 153 -5.20 -8.51 5.96
C ARG A 153 -4.59 -7.79 4.75
N GLY A 154 -3.29 -7.50 4.78
CA GLY A 154 -2.55 -6.84 3.70
C GLY A 154 -1.89 -5.53 4.13
N LEU A 155 -0.86 -5.16 3.39
CA LEU A 155 -0.02 -3.99 3.65
C LEU A 155 -0.81 -2.67 3.67
N PHE A 156 -1.87 -2.58 2.87
CA PHE A 156 -2.68 -1.37 2.65
C PHE A 156 -4.10 -1.45 3.23
N ALA A 157 -4.40 -2.50 4.02
CA ALA A 157 -5.72 -2.63 4.65
C ALA A 157 -5.90 -1.55 5.74
N SER A 158 -7.11 -1.04 5.87
CA SER A 158 -7.43 0.05 6.82
C SER A 158 -7.25 -0.38 8.29
N TRP A 159 -7.59 -1.62 8.63
CA TRP A 159 -7.53 -2.15 9.99
C TRP A 159 -6.49 -3.25 10.11
N ASN A 160 -5.85 -3.36 11.27
CA ASN A 160 -4.85 -4.38 11.54
C ASN A 160 -5.22 -5.15 12.84
N PRO A 161 -5.52 -6.46 12.76
CA PRO A 161 -5.87 -7.25 13.94
C PRO A 161 -4.71 -7.45 14.93
N ARG A 162 -3.51 -7.00 14.58
CA ARG A 162 -2.32 -7.04 15.46
C ARG A 162 -2.02 -5.69 16.12
N VAL A 163 -2.89 -4.72 15.94
CA VAL A 163 -2.85 -3.40 16.58
C VAL A 163 -4.01 -3.30 17.55
N HIS A 164 -3.76 -2.72 18.71
CA HIS A 164 -4.72 -2.64 19.81
C HIS A 164 -4.82 -1.20 20.32
N CYS A 165 -6.00 -0.87 20.82
CA CYS A 165 -6.27 0.39 21.51
C CYS A 165 -6.32 0.19 23.04
#